data_a73b5d05b1f834f4b96347b4c01ff502
#
_entry.id   a73b5d05b1f834f4b96347b4c01ff502
#
_cell.length_a   1.000
_cell.length_b   1.000
_cell.length_c   1.000
_cell.angle_alpha   90.00
_cell.angle_beta   90.00
_cell.angle_gamma   90.00
#
_symmetry.space_group_name_H-M   'P 1'
#
loop_
_entity.id
_entity.type
_entity.pdbx_description
1 polymer ?
#
loop_
_entity_poly.entity_id
_entity_poly.type
_entity_poly.pdbx_seq_one_letter_code
_entity_poly.pdbx_strand_id
1 'polypeptide(L)' 'MDRVVVVEDETMARKGIILTIDWSALDCVIVGEAANGEEGAELVKRLSPDLVVTDVKMPRMDGVE' A
#
# COMPACT_ATOMS: atom_id res chain seq x y z
N MET A 1 -12.86 6.50 10.08
CA MET A 1 -12.07 6.52 8.85
C MET A 1 -10.92 5.52 9.01
N ASP A 2 -10.84 4.57 8.09
CA ASP A 2 -9.79 3.56 8.18
C ASP A 2 -8.44 4.14 7.82
N ARG A 3 -7.43 3.76 8.59
CA ARG A 3 -6.07 4.24 8.40
C ARG A 3 -5.33 3.25 7.51
N VAL A 4 -4.75 3.75 6.42
CA VAL A 4 -4.20 2.90 5.36
C VAL A 4 -2.71 3.16 5.18
N VAL A 5 -1.94 2.09 5.03
CA VAL A 5 -0.54 2.16 4.65
C VAL A 5 -0.42 1.55 3.25
N VAL A 6 0.28 2.25 2.36
CA VAL A 6 0.52 1.78 0.99
C VAL A 6 1.96 1.33 0.87
N VAL A 7 2.17 0.11 0.40
CA VAL A 7 3.52 -0.45 0.19
C VAL A 7 3.69 -0.75 -1.29
N GLU A 8 4.62 -0.09 -1.93
CA GLU A 8 4.88 -0.27 -3.35
C GLU A 8 6.32 0.19 -3.63
N ASP A 9 7.11 -0.67 -4.26
CA ASP A 9 8.53 -0.39 -4.46
C ASP A 9 8.79 0.65 -5.55
N GLU A 10 7.89 0.79 -6.50
CA GLU A 10 8.07 1.75 -7.57
C GLU A 10 7.39 3.07 -7.22
N THR A 11 8.18 4.14 -7.18
CA THR A 11 7.69 5.44 -6.74
C THR A 11 6.50 5.95 -7.56
N MET A 12 6.56 5.81 -8.87
CA MET A 12 5.48 6.30 -9.72
C MET A 12 4.21 5.49 -9.54
N ALA A 13 4.35 4.17 -9.39
CA ALA A 13 3.19 3.31 -9.13
C ALA A 13 2.57 3.61 -7.78
N ARG A 14 3.42 3.85 -6.77
CA ARG A 14 2.94 4.19 -5.44
C ARG A 14 2.15 5.50 -5.46
N LYS A 15 2.69 6.51 -6.13
CA LYS A 15 1.99 7.79 -6.26
C LYS A 15 0.69 7.64 -7.05
N GLY A 16 0.70 6.79 -8.06
CA GLY A 16 -0.51 6.50 -8.83
C GLY A 16 -1.62 5.92 -7.95
N ILE A 17 -1.28 4.96 -7.11
CA ILE A 17 -2.24 4.36 -6.19
C ILE A 17 -2.81 5.44 -5.26
N ILE A 18 -1.94 6.25 -4.68
CA ILE A 18 -2.35 7.25 -3.70
C ILE A 18 -3.20 8.34 -4.35
N LEU A 19 -2.84 8.77 -5.55
CA LEU A 19 -3.51 9.91 -6.19
C LEU A 19 -4.74 9.53 -7.00
N THR A 20 -4.81 8.29 -7.49
CA THR A 20 -5.89 7.86 -8.37
C THR A 20 -7.13 7.41 -7.60
N ILE A 21 -6.93 6.77 -6.47
CA ILE A 21 -8.04 6.25 -5.68
C ILE A 21 -8.59 7.35 -4.79
N ASP A 22 -9.89 7.51 -4.78
CA ASP A 22 -10.54 8.46 -3.89
C ASP A 22 -10.73 7.80 -2.51
N TRP A 23 -9.68 7.88 -1.71
CA TRP A 23 -9.67 7.25 -0.38
C TRP A 23 -10.75 7.81 0.53
N SER A 24 -11.02 9.09 0.38
CA SER A 24 -12.05 9.74 1.18
C SER A 24 -13.43 9.15 0.89
N ALA A 25 -13.72 8.83 -0.37
CA ALA A 25 -14.98 8.20 -0.73
C ALA A 25 -15.12 6.81 -0.13
N LEU A 26 -13.99 6.15 0.16
CA LEU A 26 -13.97 4.83 0.79
C LEU A 26 -13.89 4.93 2.31
N ASP A 27 -14.00 6.13 2.85
CA ASP A 27 -13.86 6.38 4.28
C ASP A 27 -12.48 5.93 4.79
N CYS A 28 -11.44 6.22 4.00
CA CYS A 28 -10.07 5.84 4.31
C CYS A 28 -9.16 7.05 4.28
N VAL A 29 -8.05 6.97 4.98
CA VAL A 29 -7.02 7.99 4.94
C VAL A 29 -5.65 7.32 4.88
N ILE A 30 -4.79 7.80 3.99
CA ILE A 30 -3.42 7.29 3.89
C ILE A 30 -2.60 7.89 5.03
N VAL A 31 -2.08 7.04 5.89
CA VAL A 31 -1.27 7.48 7.03
C VAL A 31 0.22 7.18 6.84
N GLY A 32 0.58 6.41 5.82
CA GLY A 32 1.97 6.13 5.56
C GLY A 32 2.16 5.44 4.24
N GLU A 33 3.37 5.52 3.69
CA GLU A 33 3.73 4.81 2.48
C GLU A 33 5.13 4.25 2.63
N ALA A 34 5.37 3.12 2.00
CA ALA A 34 6.63 2.42 2.10
C ALA A 34 7.05 1.91 0.73
N ALA A 35 8.36 1.81 0.53
CA ALA A 35 8.92 1.38 -0.74
C ALA A 35 9.25 -0.11 -0.77
N ASN A 36 9.15 -0.78 0.35
CA ASN A 36 9.45 -2.22 0.41
C ASN A 36 8.80 -2.83 1.64
N GLY A 37 8.91 -4.15 1.74
CA GLY A 37 8.27 -4.89 2.82
C GLY A 37 8.81 -4.56 4.20
N GLU A 38 10.11 -4.26 4.29
CA GLU A 38 10.72 -3.91 5.56
C GLU A 38 10.17 -2.61 6.10
N GLU A 39 10.13 -1.60 5.24
CA GLU A 39 9.56 -0.31 5.62
C GLU A 39 8.08 -0.46 5.94
N GLY A 40 7.38 -1.27 5.16
CA GLY A 40 5.98 -1.53 5.40
C GLY A 40 5.73 -2.14 6.76
N ALA A 41 6.54 -3.14 7.12
CA ALA A 41 6.41 -3.81 8.41
C ALA A 41 6.68 -2.83 9.56
N GLU A 42 7.66 -1.95 9.40
CA GLU A 42 7.96 -0.92 10.38
C GLU A 42 6.76 0.01 10.60
N LEU A 43 6.17 0.44 9.50
CA LEU A 43 5.02 1.33 9.57
C LEU A 43 3.81 0.64 10.20
N VAL A 44 3.61 -0.63 9.90
CA VAL A 44 2.50 -1.39 10.49
C VAL A 44 2.67 -1.46 11.99
N LYS A 45 3.87 -1.72 12.46
CA LYS A 45 4.14 -1.77 13.89
C LYS A 45 3.92 -0.42 14.55
N ARG A 46 4.36 0.64 13.91
CA ARG A 46 4.35 1.97 14.49
C ARG A 46 2.99 2.63 14.43
N LEU A 47 2.28 2.45 13.34
CA LEU A 47 1.03 3.15 13.08
C LEU A 47 -0.22 2.32 13.33
N SER A 48 -0.08 1.02 13.41
CA SER A 48 -1.20 0.09 13.60
C SER A 48 -2.36 0.42 12.64
N PRO A 49 -2.12 0.38 11.33
CA PRO A 49 -3.17 0.75 10.38
C PRO A 49 -4.28 -0.30 10.34
N ASP A 50 -5.42 0.11 9.83
CA ASP A 50 -6.54 -0.80 9.65
C ASP A 50 -6.38 -1.62 8.37
N LEU A 51 -5.66 -1.09 7.38
CA LEU A 51 -5.54 -1.72 6.08
C LEU A 51 -4.15 -1.47 5.50
N VAL A 52 -3.60 -2.49 4.86
CA VAL A 52 -2.34 -2.36 4.14
C VAL A 52 -2.61 -2.70 2.68
N VAL A 53 -2.29 -1.77 1.79
CA VAL A 53 -2.41 -1.97 0.35
C VAL A 53 -1.03 -2.21 -0.20
N THR A 54 -0.84 -3.36 -0.82
CA THR A 54 0.45 -3.72 -1.40
C THR A 54 0.24 -4.23 -2.81
N ASP A 55 1.13 -3.83 -3.71
CA ASP A 55 1.10 -4.35 -5.06
C ASP A 55 1.80 -5.70 -5.05
N VAL A 56 1.01 -6.76 -5.19
CA VAL A 56 1.56 -8.09 -5.25
C VAL A 56 1.95 -8.36 -6.70
N LYS A 57 3.21 -8.19 -6.98
CA LYS A 57 3.73 -8.57 -8.29
C LYS A 57 3.80 -10.08 -8.33
N MET A 58 2.95 -10.66 -9.14
CA MET A 58 2.89 -12.10 -9.29
C MET A 58 3.82 -12.48 -10.41
N PRO A 59 5.05 -12.68 -10.10
CA PRO A 59 5.99 -13.00 -11.16
C PRO A 59 5.67 -14.32 -11.77
N ARG A 60 5.03 -14.92 -11.39
CA ARG A 60 4.85 -16.08 -11.98
C ARG A 60 3.57 -16.46 -12.07
N MET A 61 3.09 -16.21 -12.18
CA MET A 61 2.21 -16.50 -12.31
C MET A 61 1.94 -16.86 -13.08
N ASP A 62 2.38 -16.96 -12.99
CA ASP A 62 2.51 -17.31 -13.54
C ASP A 62 2.39 -18.06 -13.69
N GLY A 63 2.12 -18.05 -13.70
CA GLY A 63 2.18 -18.67 -14.01
C GLY A 63 1.72 -19.39 -13.82
N VAL A 64 1.43 -19.50 -13.77
CA VAL A 64 1.28 -20.09 -13.82
C VAL A 64 1.04 -20.50 -13.83
N GLU A 65 0.94 -20.31 -13.85
CA GLU A 65 1.06 -20.41 -14.00
C GLU A 65 0.93 -20.64 -13.95
#